data_1918ae90f3bd1e75e6def464b6a0a6ab
#
_entry.id   1918ae90f3bd1e75e6def464b6a0a6ab
#
_cell.length_a   1.000
_cell.length_b   1.000
_cell.length_c   1.000
_cell.angle_alpha   90.00
_cell.angle_beta   90.00
_cell.angle_gamma   90.00
#
_symmetry.space_group_name_H-M   'P 1'
#
loop_
_entity.id
_entity.type
_entity.pdbx_description
1 polymer ?
#
loop_
_entity_poly.entity_id
_entity_poly.type
_entity_poly.pdbx_seq_one_letter_code
_entity_poly.pdbx_strand_id
1 'polypeptide(L)'
;SPLGVALSLTRRRQLLAWAANVQAWIIEDDYDSEFRYHGKPLPPLKSLDAPQRVIYAGTFSKSLFPALRTAWLVVPIKQIEHFRQQASLMPCSVPLLWQHTLADFIRDGHFWRHLKKMRQHYAQRRLWIEEALAEQGFVVTLQKGGIQLVIEVEGDDKAQVAKANQAGLAVQALSRWRVVSSGKGGILLSFTNITSAGMAKQVACQLRQAIQ
;
A
#
# COMPACT_ATOMS: atom_id res chain seq x y z
N SER A 1 -6.05 -3.05 1.19
CA SER A 1 -5.68 -3.09 -0.22
C SER A 1 -6.67 -3.97 -0.98
N PRO A 2 -7.04 -3.60 -2.22
CA PRO A 2 -6.55 -2.47 -3.00
C PRO A 2 -7.37 -1.18 -2.88
N LEU A 3 -8.49 -1.19 -2.14
CA LEU A 3 -9.47 -0.09 -2.12
C LEU A 3 -9.02 1.17 -1.34
N GLY A 4 -7.87 1.15 -0.67
CA GLY A 4 -7.39 2.27 0.15
C GLY A 4 -8.29 2.60 1.36
N VAL A 5 -9.16 1.68 1.75
CA VAL A 5 -10.05 1.84 2.91
C VAL A 5 -9.30 1.49 4.18
N ALA A 6 -9.31 2.42 5.15
CA ALA A 6 -8.72 2.18 6.45
C ALA A 6 -9.82 1.84 7.48
N LEU A 7 -9.55 0.85 8.34
CA LEU A 7 -10.44 0.50 9.44
C LEU A 7 -10.60 1.70 10.40
N SER A 8 -11.84 2.03 10.77
CA SER A 8 -12.13 3.02 11.80
C SER A 8 -11.61 2.57 13.17
N LEU A 9 -11.38 3.51 14.09
CA LEU A 9 -10.94 3.19 15.45
C LEU A 9 -11.88 2.21 16.16
N THR A 10 -13.20 2.39 15.97
CA THR A 10 -14.21 1.48 16.52
C THR A 10 -14.03 0.06 15.99
N ARG A 11 -13.87 -0.10 14.68
CA ARG A 11 -13.65 -1.42 14.05
C ARG A 11 -12.33 -2.06 14.50
N ARG A 12 -11.27 -1.26 14.69
CA ARG A 12 -9.98 -1.75 15.22
C ARG A 12 -10.16 -2.33 16.62
N ARG A 13 -10.87 -1.62 17.51
CA ARG A 13 -11.16 -2.10 18.87
C ARG A 13 -12.02 -3.36 18.88
N GLN A 14 -13.05 -3.43 18.03
CA GLN A 14 -13.89 -4.62 17.89
C GLN A 14 -13.09 -5.83 17.43
N LEU A 15 -12.20 -5.65 16.44
CA LEU A 15 -11.34 -6.72 15.93
C LEU A 15 -10.37 -7.22 17.00
N LEU A 16 -9.76 -6.33 17.77
CA LEU A 16 -8.86 -6.71 18.88
C LEU A 16 -9.61 -7.47 19.98
N ALA A 17 -10.81 -7.01 20.37
CA ALA A 17 -11.64 -7.69 21.36
C ALA A 17 -12.05 -9.09 20.88
N TRP A 18 -12.48 -9.20 19.62
CA TRP A 18 -12.80 -10.50 19.02
C TRP A 18 -11.59 -11.45 19.03
N ALA A 19 -10.43 -10.98 18.58
CA ALA A 19 -9.22 -11.81 18.55
C ALA A 19 -8.78 -12.27 19.94
N ALA A 20 -8.94 -11.42 20.96
CA ALA A 20 -8.67 -11.80 22.35
C ALA A 20 -9.65 -12.87 22.84
N ASN A 21 -10.94 -12.72 22.55
CA ASN A 21 -11.98 -13.66 22.99
C ASN A 21 -11.82 -15.05 22.39
N VAL A 22 -11.54 -15.13 21.07
CA VAL A 22 -11.39 -16.44 20.38
C VAL A 22 -9.93 -16.92 20.29
N GLN A 23 -9.00 -16.23 20.94
CA GLN A 23 -7.57 -16.54 20.94
C GLN A 23 -6.93 -16.54 19.54
N ALA A 24 -7.50 -15.79 18.59
CA ALA A 24 -6.97 -15.67 17.23
C ALA A 24 -5.76 -14.74 17.15
N TRP A 25 -4.93 -14.93 16.13
CA TRP A 25 -3.88 -13.99 15.74
C TRP A 25 -4.37 -13.06 14.66
N ILE A 26 -3.90 -11.80 14.70
CA ILE A 26 -4.08 -10.80 13.65
C ILE A 26 -2.72 -10.53 13.05
N ILE A 27 -2.59 -10.68 11.74
CA ILE A 27 -1.43 -10.20 10.99
C ILE A 27 -1.78 -8.84 10.40
N GLU A 28 -1.14 -7.78 10.88
CA GLU A 28 -1.25 -6.43 10.35
C GLU A 28 -0.15 -6.21 9.33
N ASP A 29 -0.48 -6.29 8.04
CA ASP A 29 0.44 -6.00 6.94
C ASP A 29 0.37 -4.50 6.60
N ASP A 30 1.39 -3.77 7.02
CA ASP A 30 1.52 -2.33 6.83
C ASP A 30 2.65 -2.02 5.86
N TYR A 31 2.30 -1.78 4.60
CA TYR A 31 3.28 -1.57 3.54
C TYR A 31 3.30 -0.15 2.97
N ASP A 32 2.29 0.70 3.24
CA ASP A 32 2.16 2.03 2.64
C ASP A 32 1.51 3.10 3.54
N SER A 33 1.34 2.84 4.84
CA SER A 33 0.72 3.78 5.79
C SER A 33 1.46 5.11 5.93
N GLU A 34 2.75 5.14 5.58
CA GLU A 34 3.56 6.35 5.52
C GLU A 34 3.04 7.36 4.49
N PHE A 35 2.33 6.90 3.44
CA PHE A 35 1.83 7.72 2.33
C PHE A 35 0.36 8.10 2.53
N ARG A 36 0.11 8.86 3.60
CA ARG A 36 -1.20 9.45 3.86
C ARG A 36 -1.18 10.93 3.50
N TYR A 37 -2.11 11.36 2.63
CA TYR A 37 -2.18 12.74 2.09
C TYR A 37 -3.25 13.57 2.78
N HIS A 38 -4.32 12.93 3.29
CA HIS A 38 -5.45 13.60 3.92
C HIS A 38 -5.77 13.04 5.30
N GLY A 39 -6.02 13.94 6.25
CA GLY A 39 -6.39 13.60 7.63
C GLY A 39 -5.19 13.21 8.51
N LYS A 40 -5.47 12.95 9.79
CA LYS A 40 -4.45 12.53 10.76
C LYS A 40 -4.00 11.09 10.48
N PRO A 41 -2.72 10.75 10.74
CA PRO A 41 -2.27 9.37 10.74
C PRO A 41 -3.13 8.51 11.67
N LEU A 42 -3.42 7.29 11.25
CA LEU A 42 -4.10 6.33 12.12
C LEU A 42 -3.04 5.49 12.84
N PRO A 43 -3.20 5.27 14.15
CA PRO A 43 -2.28 4.39 14.86
C PRO A 43 -2.41 2.96 14.32
N PRO A 44 -1.32 2.19 14.19
CA PRO A 44 -1.42 0.78 13.81
C PRO A 44 -2.23 -0.01 14.85
N LEU A 45 -2.84 -1.12 14.43
CA LEU A 45 -3.53 -2.05 15.32
C LEU A 45 -2.63 -2.51 16.46
N LYS A 46 -1.36 -2.78 16.13
CA LYS A 46 -0.33 -3.18 17.09
C LYS A 46 -0.17 -2.21 18.26
N SER A 47 -0.28 -0.91 18.02
CA SER A 47 -0.18 0.09 19.10
C SER A 47 -1.37 0.10 20.07
N LEU A 48 -2.48 -0.52 19.68
CA LEU A 48 -3.71 -0.64 20.47
C LEU A 48 -3.86 -2.05 21.07
N ASP A 49 -2.90 -2.95 20.81
CA ASP A 49 -2.96 -4.39 21.10
C ASP A 49 -2.59 -4.70 22.55
N ALA A 50 -3.41 -4.31 23.51
CA ALA A 50 -3.25 -4.72 24.92
C ALA A 50 -3.31 -6.26 25.10
N PRO A 51 -4.17 -7.01 24.39
CA PRO A 51 -4.23 -8.48 24.50
C PRO A 51 -3.02 -9.23 23.91
N GLN A 52 -2.09 -8.54 23.25
CA GLN A 52 -0.91 -9.16 22.61
C GLN A 52 -1.27 -10.21 21.55
N ARG A 53 -2.19 -9.87 20.64
CA ARG A 53 -2.69 -10.73 19.56
C ARG A 53 -2.30 -10.27 18.15
N VAL A 54 -1.62 -9.13 18.03
CA VAL A 54 -1.23 -8.58 16.72
C VAL A 54 0.25 -8.86 16.44
N ILE A 55 0.51 -9.43 15.28
CA ILE A 55 1.82 -9.50 14.65
C ILE A 55 1.83 -8.40 13.57
N TYR A 56 2.63 -7.36 13.77
CA TYR A 56 2.76 -6.27 12.82
C TYR A 56 3.92 -6.57 11.87
N ALA A 57 3.65 -6.46 10.57
CA ALA A 57 4.64 -6.60 9.51
C ALA A 57 4.79 -5.26 8.76
N GLY A 58 6.01 -4.76 8.70
CA GLY A 58 6.34 -3.56 7.94
C GLY A 58 7.45 -3.82 6.93
N THR A 59 7.55 -2.97 5.91
CA THR A 59 8.54 -3.12 4.84
C THR A 59 9.13 -1.79 4.40
N PHE A 60 10.39 -1.78 3.98
CA PHE A 60 11.02 -0.65 3.32
C PHE A 60 10.83 -0.65 1.79
N SER A 61 10.19 -1.67 1.23
CA SER A 61 10.03 -1.81 -0.22
C SER A 61 9.24 -0.69 -0.90
N LYS A 62 8.34 -0.04 -0.16
CA LYS A 62 7.52 1.06 -0.68
C LYS A 62 8.02 2.42 -0.20
N SER A 63 8.58 2.49 0.99
CA SER A 63 9.09 3.72 1.59
C SER A 63 10.51 4.08 1.13
N LEU A 64 11.31 3.09 0.71
CA LEU A 64 12.61 3.28 0.08
C LEU A 64 12.59 2.73 -1.36
N PHE A 65 13.00 1.47 -1.55
CA PHE A 65 12.98 0.84 -2.88
C PHE A 65 12.84 -0.70 -2.78
N PRO A 66 12.16 -1.34 -3.74
CA PRO A 66 11.84 -2.77 -3.66
C PRO A 66 13.06 -3.69 -3.60
N ALA A 67 14.16 -3.33 -4.27
CA ALA A 67 15.37 -4.15 -4.32
C ALA A 67 16.12 -4.26 -2.97
N LEU A 68 15.78 -3.39 -1.99
CA LEU A 68 16.32 -3.49 -0.63
C LEU A 68 15.92 -4.78 0.08
N ARG A 69 14.77 -5.36 -0.27
CA ARG A 69 14.25 -6.64 0.25
C ARG A 69 14.28 -6.76 1.76
N THR A 70 14.06 -5.65 2.45
CA THR A 70 14.08 -5.57 3.91
C THR A 70 12.69 -5.32 4.47
N ALA A 71 12.30 -6.16 5.42
CA ALA A 71 11.05 -6.07 6.17
C ALA A 71 11.33 -6.33 7.65
N TRP A 72 10.38 -6.00 8.51
CA TRP A 72 10.48 -6.26 9.95
C TRP A 72 9.15 -6.76 10.51
N LEU A 73 9.24 -7.46 11.64
CA LEU A 73 8.09 -7.90 12.42
C LEU A 73 8.14 -7.29 13.82
N VAL A 74 7.00 -6.83 14.30
CA VAL A 74 6.80 -6.51 15.72
C VAL A 74 5.83 -7.55 16.28
N VAL A 75 6.39 -8.51 16.99
CA VAL A 75 5.66 -9.65 17.54
C VAL A 75 5.27 -9.42 19.00
N PRO A 76 4.27 -10.12 19.55
CA PRO A 76 3.96 -10.12 20.97
C PRO A 76 5.18 -10.58 21.79
N ILE A 77 5.36 -9.99 22.98
CA ILE A 77 6.55 -10.22 23.83
C ILE A 77 6.77 -11.72 24.08
N LYS A 78 5.72 -12.47 24.39
CA LYS A 78 5.80 -13.91 24.65
C LYS A 78 6.19 -14.76 23.43
N GLN A 79 6.16 -14.19 22.23
CA GLN A 79 6.49 -14.89 20.99
C GLN A 79 7.89 -14.57 20.46
N ILE A 80 8.60 -13.61 21.07
CA ILE A 80 9.90 -13.12 20.56
C ILE A 80 10.89 -14.28 20.39
N GLU A 81 11.04 -15.11 21.41
CA GLU A 81 12.03 -16.19 21.37
C GLU A 81 11.68 -17.25 20.32
N HIS A 82 10.40 -17.61 20.22
CA HIS A 82 9.94 -18.53 19.19
C HIS A 82 10.23 -17.99 17.78
N PHE A 83 9.92 -16.70 17.51
CA PHE A 83 10.20 -16.08 16.22
C PHE A 83 11.70 -15.98 15.92
N ARG A 84 12.54 -15.70 16.93
CA ARG A 84 14.01 -15.70 16.75
C ARG A 84 14.54 -17.07 16.35
N GLN A 85 14.12 -18.12 17.03
CA GLN A 85 14.51 -19.49 16.71
C GLN A 85 14.08 -19.86 15.28
N GLN A 86 12.84 -19.58 14.90
CA GLN A 86 12.37 -19.87 13.54
C GLN A 86 13.11 -19.05 12.48
N ALA A 87 13.37 -17.77 12.74
CA ALA A 87 14.12 -16.90 11.82
C ALA A 87 15.57 -17.40 11.62
N SER A 88 16.22 -17.95 12.63
CA SER A 88 17.57 -18.51 12.51
C SER A 88 17.65 -19.75 11.61
N LEU A 89 16.53 -20.46 11.44
CA LEU A 89 16.44 -21.65 10.59
C LEU A 89 16.11 -21.30 9.13
N MET A 90 15.70 -20.06 8.86
CA MET A 90 15.33 -19.61 7.53
C MET A 90 16.53 -18.96 6.81
N PRO A 91 16.84 -19.35 5.54
CA PRO A 91 17.97 -18.78 4.80
C PRO A 91 17.72 -17.36 4.26
N CYS A 92 16.69 -16.66 4.72
CA CYS A 92 16.25 -15.37 4.18
C CYS A 92 16.55 -14.18 5.12
N SER A 93 17.58 -14.27 5.94
CA SER A 93 17.99 -13.15 6.79
C SER A 93 18.59 -12.01 5.96
N VAL A 94 18.21 -10.78 6.30
CA VAL A 94 18.82 -9.59 5.70
C VAL A 94 20.28 -9.49 6.18
N PRO A 95 21.28 -9.28 5.30
CA PRO A 95 22.67 -9.13 5.70
C PRO A 95 22.85 -8.03 6.74
N LEU A 96 23.69 -8.26 7.75
CA LEU A 96 23.93 -7.31 8.85
C LEU A 96 24.38 -5.93 8.35
N LEU A 97 25.18 -5.88 7.29
CA LEU A 97 25.61 -4.61 6.68
C LEU A 97 24.41 -3.73 6.32
N TRP A 98 23.39 -4.31 5.67
CA TRP A 98 22.18 -3.55 5.30
C TRP A 98 21.36 -3.17 6.53
N GLN A 99 21.28 -4.03 7.54
CA GLN A 99 20.56 -3.71 8.78
C GLN A 99 21.22 -2.52 9.50
N HIS A 100 22.55 -2.52 9.63
CA HIS A 100 23.30 -1.41 10.26
C HIS A 100 23.19 -0.11 9.45
N THR A 101 23.39 -0.18 8.13
CA THR A 101 23.22 1.00 7.24
C THR A 101 21.84 1.60 7.38
N LEU A 102 20.81 0.77 7.42
CA LEU A 102 19.43 1.22 7.55
C LEU A 102 19.15 1.82 8.95
N ALA A 103 19.73 1.22 9.99
CA ALA A 103 19.62 1.72 11.36
C ALA A 103 20.26 3.11 11.48
N ASP A 104 21.44 3.33 10.89
CA ASP A 104 22.11 4.63 10.86
C ASP A 104 21.29 5.65 10.06
N PHE A 105 20.78 5.27 8.89
CA PHE A 105 19.92 6.10 8.06
C PHE A 105 18.66 6.60 8.79
N ILE A 106 18.07 5.72 9.63
CA ILE A 106 16.91 6.07 10.48
C ILE A 106 17.37 6.98 11.63
N ARG A 107 18.43 6.60 12.36
CA ARG A 107 18.94 7.31 13.54
C ARG A 107 19.33 8.73 13.23
N ASP A 108 20.01 8.94 12.10
CA ASP A 108 20.47 10.25 11.65
C ASP A 108 19.35 11.12 11.04
N GLY A 109 18.12 10.61 11.04
CA GLY A 109 16.94 11.30 10.58
C GLY A 109 16.82 11.41 9.07
N HIS A 110 17.68 10.73 8.30
CA HIS A 110 17.62 10.72 6.83
C HIS A 110 16.33 10.07 6.32
N PHE A 111 15.89 8.99 6.94
CA PHE A 111 14.64 8.30 6.58
C PHE A 111 13.42 9.22 6.69
N TRP A 112 13.30 10.00 7.78
CA TRP A 112 12.19 10.92 7.97
C TRP A 112 12.19 12.07 6.98
N ARG A 113 13.37 12.62 6.66
CA ARG A 113 13.51 13.64 5.61
C ARG A 113 13.13 13.08 4.24
N HIS A 114 13.54 11.85 3.93
CA HIS A 114 13.16 11.15 2.72
C HIS A 114 11.64 10.96 2.64
N LEU A 115 11.00 10.41 3.66
CA LEU A 115 9.55 10.21 3.71
C LEU A 115 8.77 11.52 3.52
N LYS A 116 9.22 12.61 4.18
CA LYS A 116 8.60 13.94 4.01
C LYS A 116 8.64 14.39 2.55
N LYS A 117 9.80 14.26 1.90
CA LYS A 117 9.99 14.60 0.49
C LYS A 117 9.12 13.71 -0.43
N MET A 118 9.10 12.41 -0.17
CA MET A 118 8.32 11.47 -0.98
C MET A 118 6.81 11.73 -0.87
N ARG A 119 6.29 12.05 0.33
CA ARG A 119 4.87 12.44 0.51
C ARG A 119 4.50 13.65 -0.33
N GLN A 120 5.35 14.68 -0.38
CA GLN A 120 5.13 15.87 -1.20
C GLN A 120 5.12 15.52 -2.70
N HIS A 121 6.11 14.75 -3.17
CA HIS A 121 6.17 14.32 -4.55
C HIS A 121 4.96 13.45 -4.95
N TYR A 122 4.58 12.50 -4.13
CA TYR A 122 3.45 11.62 -4.43
C TYR A 122 2.10 12.34 -4.35
N ALA A 123 1.94 13.29 -3.42
CA ALA A 123 0.76 14.15 -3.39
C ALA A 123 0.60 14.92 -4.71
N GLN A 124 1.69 15.53 -5.22
CA GLN A 124 1.68 16.26 -6.48
C GLN A 124 1.41 15.35 -7.69
N ARG A 125 2.07 14.19 -7.76
CA ARG A 125 1.87 13.20 -8.83
C ARG A 125 0.44 12.68 -8.87
N ARG A 126 -0.14 12.47 -7.69
CA ARG A 126 -1.51 12.08 -7.52
C ARG A 126 -2.48 13.12 -8.09
N LEU A 127 -2.28 14.40 -7.76
CA LEU A 127 -3.09 15.50 -8.31
C LEU A 127 -3.05 15.52 -9.83
N TRP A 128 -1.86 15.46 -10.42
CA TRP A 128 -1.72 15.47 -11.88
C TRP A 128 -2.50 14.35 -12.56
N ILE A 129 -2.42 13.13 -12.03
CA ILE A 129 -3.12 12.01 -12.67
C ILE A 129 -4.62 12.02 -12.38
N GLU A 130 -5.06 12.47 -11.20
CA GLU A 130 -6.48 12.63 -10.89
C GLU A 130 -7.14 13.64 -11.83
N GLU A 131 -6.51 14.80 -12.05
CA GLU A 131 -6.96 15.82 -12.98
C GLU A 131 -6.99 15.29 -14.43
N ALA A 132 -5.92 14.65 -14.89
CA ALA A 132 -5.84 14.10 -16.23
C ALA A 132 -6.88 12.99 -16.50
N LEU A 133 -7.15 12.14 -15.52
CA LEU A 133 -8.19 11.11 -15.61
C LEU A 133 -9.59 11.74 -15.67
N ALA A 134 -9.84 12.77 -14.85
CA ALA A 134 -11.11 13.50 -14.87
C ALA A 134 -11.34 14.20 -16.23
N GLU A 135 -10.31 14.82 -16.84
CA GLU A 135 -10.36 15.39 -18.19
C GLU A 135 -10.77 14.34 -19.25
N GLN A 136 -10.42 13.07 -19.06
CA GLN A 136 -10.82 11.95 -19.92
C GLN A 136 -12.16 11.31 -19.52
N GLY A 137 -12.88 11.88 -18.57
CA GLY A 137 -14.20 11.40 -18.12
C GLY A 137 -14.15 10.15 -17.24
N PHE A 138 -13.02 9.85 -16.62
CA PHE A 138 -12.92 8.77 -15.64
C PHE A 138 -13.38 9.21 -14.26
N VAL A 139 -14.02 8.29 -13.54
CA VAL A 139 -14.35 8.44 -12.13
C VAL A 139 -13.27 7.75 -11.31
N VAL A 140 -12.63 8.51 -10.42
CA VAL A 140 -11.59 8.00 -9.53
C VAL A 140 -12.14 7.91 -8.12
N THR A 141 -12.01 6.73 -7.49
CA THR A 141 -12.37 6.55 -6.08
C THR A 141 -11.36 7.29 -5.20
N LEU A 142 -11.83 8.33 -4.49
CA LEU A 142 -10.97 9.11 -3.61
C LEU A 142 -10.54 8.31 -2.39
N GLN A 143 -9.23 8.20 -2.20
CA GLN A 143 -8.60 7.51 -1.07
C GLN A 143 -7.81 8.51 -0.22
N LYS A 144 -7.74 8.27 1.10
CA LYS A 144 -7.01 9.17 2.01
C LYS A 144 -5.49 9.02 1.96
N GLY A 145 -4.99 7.94 1.37
CA GLY A 145 -3.58 7.62 1.26
C GLY A 145 -3.33 6.50 0.28
N GLY A 146 -2.14 5.89 0.34
CA GLY A 146 -1.69 4.84 -0.56
C GLY A 146 -0.92 5.36 -1.76
N ILE A 147 -0.48 4.45 -2.60
CA ILE A 147 0.37 4.73 -3.77
C ILE A 147 -0.30 4.35 -5.11
N GLN A 148 -1.58 4.02 -5.06
CA GLN A 148 -2.40 3.61 -6.19
C GLN A 148 -3.73 4.34 -6.17
N LEU A 149 -4.37 4.45 -7.34
CA LEU A 149 -5.74 4.92 -7.52
C LEU A 149 -6.61 3.78 -8.02
N VAL A 150 -7.89 3.85 -7.70
CA VAL A 150 -8.92 2.98 -8.27
C VAL A 150 -9.74 3.83 -9.24
N ILE A 151 -9.74 3.45 -10.51
CA ILE A 151 -10.54 4.04 -11.58
C ILE A 151 -11.76 3.15 -11.75
N GLU A 152 -12.96 3.70 -11.61
CA GLU A 152 -14.19 2.96 -11.84
C GLU A 152 -14.38 2.71 -13.34
N VAL A 153 -14.72 1.48 -13.70
CA VAL A 153 -15.03 1.10 -15.08
C VAL A 153 -16.27 0.20 -15.12
N GLU A 154 -17.01 0.28 -16.22
CA GLU A 154 -18.13 -0.61 -16.46
C GLU A 154 -17.69 -1.85 -17.26
N GLY A 155 -18.39 -2.95 -17.09
CA GLY A 155 -18.12 -4.21 -17.78
C GLY A 155 -16.93 -5.00 -17.21
N ASP A 156 -16.25 -5.74 -18.07
CA ASP A 156 -15.15 -6.63 -17.71
C ASP A 156 -13.83 -5.85 -17.57
N ASP A 157 -13.44 -5.56 -16.33
CA ASP A 157 -12.19 -4.86 -16.02
C ASP A 157 -10.94 -5.68 -16.38
N LYS A 158 -11.02 -7.01 -16.44
CA LYS A 158 -9.88 -7.85 -16.85
C LYS A 158 -9.58 -7.69 -18.33
N ALA A 159 -10.64 -7.68 -19.17
CA ALA A 159 -10.49 -7.46 -20.60
C ALA A 159 -9.93 -6.05 -20.89
N GLN A 160 -10.43 -5.02 -20.19
CA GLN A 160 -9.96 -3.66 -20.33
C GLN A 160 -8.50 -3.49 -19.88
N VAL A 161 -8.12 -4.11 -18.77
CA VAL A 161 -6.73 -4.14 -18.29
C VAL A 161 -5.82 -4.85 -19.27
N ALA A 162 -6.26 -5.95 -19.91
CA ALA A 162 -5.47 -6.63 -20.93
C ALA A 162 -5.17 -5.70 -22.12
N LYS A 163 -6.16 -4.98 -22.63
CA LYS A 163 -6.00 -3.96 -23.69
C LYS A 163 -5.03 -2.83 -23.25
N ALA A 164 -5.23 -2.29 -22.05
CA ALA A 164 -4.38 -1.21 -21.51
C ALA A 164 -2.91 -1.66 -21.37
N ASN A 165 -2.67 -2.89 -20.92
CA ASN A 165 -1.32 -3.43 -20.78
C ASN A 165 -0.69 -3.73 -22.16
N GLN A 166 -1.46 -4.16 -23.16
CA GLN A 166 -0.99 -4.28 -24.54
C GLN A 166 -0.60 -2.92 -25.14
N ALA A 167 -1.29 -1.86 -24.73
CA ALA A 167 -0.94 -0.49 -25.08
C ALA A 167 0.27 0.06 -24.31
N GLY A 168 0.94 -0.74 -23.47
CA GLY A 168 2.14 -0.36 -22.73
C GLY A 168 1.90 0.24 -21.33
N LEU A 169 0.66 0.22 -20.83
CA LEU A 169 0.37 0.61 -19.45
C LEU A 169 0.60 -0.58 -18.50
N ALA A 170 0.95 -0.29 -17.23
CA ALA A 170 1.12 -1.30 -16.19
C ALA A 170 0.00 -1.16 -15.14
N VAL A 171 -1.18 -1.66 -15.48
CA VAL A 171 -2.38 -1.57 -14.64
C VAL A 171 -2.90 -2.96 -14.23
N GLN A 172 -3.76 -3.00 -13.20
CA GLN A 172 -4.33 -4.24 -12.68
C GLN A 172 -5.85 -4.15 -12.56
N ALA A 173 -6.54 -5.28 -12.76
CA ALA A 173 -7.99 -5.35 -12.60
C ALA A 173 -8.36 -5.47 -11.12
N LEU A 174 -9.31 -4.65 -10.66
CA LEU A 174 -9.82 -4.69 -9.29
C LEU A 174 -10.53 -6.02 -8.99
N SER A 175 -11.23 -6.58 -9.98
CA SER A 175 -11.93 -7.88 -9.85
C SER A 175 -11.00 -9.04 -9.51
N ARG A 176 -9.70 -8.91 -9.78
CA ARG A 176 -8.68 -9.91 -9.44
C ARG A 176 -8.54 -10.14 -7.92
N TRP A 177 -8.96 -9.17 -7.12
CA TRP A 177 -8.89 -9.19 -5.66
C TRP A 177 -10.22 -9.61 -5.00
N ARG A 178 -11.22 -9.96 -5.80
CA ARG A 178 -12.54 -10.36 -5.31
C ARG A 178 -12.67 -11.86 -5.22
N VAL A 179 -13.31 -12.31 -4.16
CA VAL A 179 -13.69 -13.71 -3.97
C VAL A 179 -15.02 -14.01 -4.69
N VAL A 180 -15.91 -13.00 -4.78
CA VAL A 180 -17.23 -13.12 -5.43
C VAL A 180 -17.25 -12.21 -6.65
N SER A 181 -17.81 -12.70 -7.76
CA SER A 181 -17.86 -11.99 -9.06
C SER A 181 -18.83 -10.80 -9.11
N SER A 182 -19.41 -10.38 -7.99
CA SER A 182 -20.35 -9.27 -7.92
C SER A 182 -19.67 -7.94 -7.64
N GLY A 183 -20.15 -6.84 -8.26
CA GLY A 183 -19.74 -5.45 -8.03
C GLY A 183 -19.10 -4.80 -9.26
N LYS A 184 -18.97 -3.47 -9.21
CA LYS A 184 -18.42 -2.66 -10.29
C LYS A 184 -16.96 -3.02 -10.57
N GLY A 185 -16.59 -3.07 -11.85
CA GLY A 185 -15.20 -3.19 -12.29
C GLY A 185 -14.34 -2.02 -11.85
N GLY A 186 -13.02 -2.19 -11.92
CA GLY A 186 -12.10 -1.12 -11.61
C GLY A 186 -10.69 -1.40 -12.12
N ILE A 187 -9.96 -0.33 -12.39
CA ILE A 187 -8.56 -0.39 -12.81
C ILE A 187 -7.70 0.22 -11.70
N LEU A 188 -6.71 -0.52 -11.23
CA LEU A 188 -5.71 -0.06 -10.28
C LEU A 188 -4.54 0.53 -11.06
N LEU A 189 -4.27 1.82 -10.84
CA LEU A 189 -3.18 2.58 -11.44
C LEU A 189 -2.23 3.09 -10.35
N SER A 190 -0.94 2.78 -10.43
CA SER A 190 0.08 3.40 -9.58
C SER A 190 0.48 4.76 -10.16
N PHE A 191 0.50 5.79 -9.30
CA PHE A 191 0.92 7.14 -9.70
C PHE A 191 2.36 7.46 -9.32
N THR A 192 3.07 6.54 -8.70
CA THR A 192 4.43 6.79 -8.20
C THR A 192 5.45 7.08 -9.29
N ASN A 193 5.19 6.65 -10.52
CA ASN A 193 6.05 6.86 -11.68
C ASN A 193 5.63 8.06 -12.56
N ILE A 194 4.56 8.75 -12.23
CA ILE A 194 4.13 9.96 -12.93
C ILE A 194 5.07 11.11 -12.55
N THR A 195 5.89 11.57 -13.48
CA THR A 195 6.95 12.56 -13.21
C THR A 195 6.56 13.99 -13.59
N SER A 196 5.49 14.17 -14.36
CA SER A 196 4.99 15.48 -14.79
C SER A 196 3.50 15.46 -15.13
N ALA A 197 2.87 16.63 -15.18
CA ALA A 197 1.48 16.78 -15.65
C ALA A 197 1.31 16.32 -17.11
N GLY A 198 2.31 16.55 -17.97
CA GLY A 198 2.30 16.09 -19.35
C GLY A 198 2.26 14.56 -19.44
N MET A 199 3.07 13.86 -18.64
CA MET A 199 3.04 12.40 -18.56
C MET A 199 1.69 11.89 -18.04
N ALA A 200 1.11 12.57 -17.03
CA ALA A 200 -0.21 12.21 -16.53
C ALA A 200 -1.29 12.27 -17.63
N LYS A 201 -1.28 13.33 -18.45
CA LYS A 201 -2.19 13.48 -19.60
C LYS A 201 -1.98 12.39 -20.64
N GLN A 202 -0.74 12.05 -20.97
CA GLN A 202 -0.43 10.95 -21.90
C GLN A 202 -0.99 9.61 -21.37
N VAL A 203 -0.74 9.27 -20.12
CA VAL A 203 -1.23 8.03 -19.50
C VAL A 203 -2.75 7.97 -19.48
N ALA A 204 -3.42 9.07 -19.11
CA ALA A 204 -4.88 9.12 -19.09
C ALA A 204 -5.50 8.99 -20.50
N CYS A 205 -4.93 9.67 -21.50
CA CYS A 205 -5.35 9.57 -22.90
C CYS A 205 -5.14 8.14 -23.45
N GLN A 206 -3.96 7.56 -23.23
CA GLN A 206 -3.63 6.20 -23.63
C GLN A 206 -4.55 5.16 -22.99
N LEU A 207 -4.87 5.31 -21.71
CA LEU A 207 -5.84 4.46 -21.03
C LEU A 207 -7.21 4.55 -21.67
N ARG A 208 -7.68 5.79 -21.96
CA ARG A 208 -9.00 6.01 -22.60
C ARG A 208 -9.08 5.35 -23.97
N GLN A 209 -8.05 5.53 -24.79
CA GLN A 209 -7.99 4.93 -26.12
C GLN A 209 -7.94 3.39 -26.09
N ALA A 210 -7.23 2.82 -25.14
CA ALA A 210 -7.07 1.37 -25.03
C ALA A 210 -8.36 0.66 -24.61
N ILE A 211 -9.21 1.29 -23.81
CA ILE A 211 -10.40 0.61 -23.24
C ILE A 211 -11.71 0.95 -23.98
N GLN A 212 -11.66 1.84 -24.93
CA GLN A 212 -12.76 2.03 -25.91
C GLN A 212 -12.79 0.89 -26.92
#